data_de7e4ed079c0e49006c2d1d5db6239b5
#
_entry.id   de7e4ed079c0e49006c2d1d5db6239b5
#
_cell.length_a   1.000
_cell.length_b   1.000
_cell.length_c   1.000
_cell.angle_alpha   90.00
_cell.angle_beta   90.00
_cell.angle_gamma   90.00
#
_symmetry.space_group_name_H-M   'P 1'
#
loop_
_entity.id
_entity.type
_entity.pdbx_description
1 polymer ?
#
loop_
_entity_poly.entity_id
_entity_poly.type
_entity_poly.pdbx_seq_one_letter_code
_entity_poly.pdbx_strand_id
1 'polypeptide(L)'
;MRRLLRRLFILTSSLVLLGSFAQAEESVHVVPVNPAMILPFVLLLLSIAIAPFINRHWWEHNYSYVAVGLGLVTAAYYVFWLENPMRLLHTGIEYVSFIALIGSLFVVAGGIHIRIKGKSKPLTNVFLLAIGAIVSNTVGTTGASMILIRPFIRVNRYRIKPYHIVFFIFVVSNMGGALTPIGDPPLFLGYLKGIPFFWVAEHLWFKWAIAMVAILGVFYVIDLMSFRRLPASVRHSAEGAEEEGEATGVQNIFFLAVILVSVFVTDPPFVREALMVLAAIGSFLSTKKEIHKKNDFNFLPIKEVGILFLGIFATMVPALDWLELNATKTGIQSAGQFYWATGTLSSVLDNAPTYLNFLSAAIGLLVNDEIVRQVYHLIQTHGADIAQVGGQYSAEAKNTIEVLMRYHGDLVSRGNVPLHNIQVSYLIGNHNTYIQAISIAAVFFGAATYIGNGPNFMVKSIAEQTGVQCPSFFGYITRFTLPVLLPIFLVIWYFFFRS
;
A
#
# COMPACT_ATOMS: atom_id res chain seq x y z
N MET A 1 8.52 26.36 -20.76
CA MET A 1 8.08 25.21 -21.55
C MET A 1 9.23 24.46 -22.23
N ARG A 2 10.05 25.07 -23.15
CA ARG A 2 11.18 24.37 -23.83
C ARG A 2 12.25 23.78 -22.89
N ARG A 3 12.62 24.46 -21.79
CA ARG A 3 13.58 23.92 -20.79
C ARG A 3 13.04 22.75 -19.98
N LEU A 4 11.75 22.72 -19.72
CA LEU A 4 11.06 21.62 -19.02
C LEU A 4 10.97 20.38 -19.94
N LEU A 5 10.57 20.57 -21.18
CA LEU A 5 10.51 19.51 -22.21
C LEU A 5 11.89 18.91 -22.49
N ARG A 6 12.95 19.73 -22.53
CA ARG A 6 14.33 19.24 -22.71
C ARG A 6 14.83 18.45 -21.50
N ARG A 7 14.47 18.85 -20.26
CA ARG A 7 14.79 18.09 -19.05
C ARG A 7 13.99 16.78 -18.96
N LEU A 8 12.72 16.79 -19.35
CA LEU A 8 11.89 15.59 -19.48
C LEU A 8 12.43 14.63 -20.54
N PHE A 9 12.83 15.13 -21.71
CA PHE A 9 13.42 14.31 -22.77
C PHE A 9 14.77 13.70 -22.35
N ILE A 10 15.61 14.44 -21.64
CA ILE A 10 16.87 13.90 -21.08
C ILE A 10 16.56 12.84 -20.01
N LEU A 11 15.58 13.05 -19.14
CA LEU A 11 15.14 12.09 -18.12
C LEU A 11 14.56 10.80 -18.73
N THR A 12 13.71 10.92 -19.76
CA THR A 12 13.15 9.75 -20.45
C THR A 12 14.20 9.00 -21.26
N SER A 13 15.14 9.71 -21.91
CA SER A 13 16.24 9.08 -22.63
C SER A 13 17.23 8.38 -21.69
N SER A 14 17.48 8.95 -20.51
CA SER A 14 18.29 8.31 -19.46
C SER A 14 17.61 7.09 -18.87
N LEU A 15 16.28 7.10 -18.70
CA LEU A 15 15.47 5.98 -18.25
C LEU A 15 15.45 4.83 -19.26
N VAL A 16 15.37 5.13 -20.56
CA VAL A 16 15.43 4.11 -21.62
C VAL A 16 16.83 3.48 -21.72
N LEU A 17 17.89 4.25 -21.50
CA LEU A 17 19.26 3.73 -21.42
C LEU A 17 19.47 2.84 -20.17
N LEU A 18 18.88 3.18 -19.05
CA LEU A 18 18.86 2.32 -17.86
C LEU A 18 18.06 1.03 -18.07
N GLY A 19 17.04 1.05 -18.93
CA GLY A 19 16.24 -0.14 -19.29
C GLY A 19 17.04 -1.22 -20.02
N SER A 20 18.04 -0.85 -20.82
CA SER A 20 18.94 -1.82 -21.48
C SER A 20 19.89 -2.51 -20.49
N PHE A 21 20.18 -1.90 -19.33
CA PHE A 21 20.93 -2.55 -18.25
C PHE A 21 20.05 -3.44 -17.36
N ALA A 22 18.74 -3.22 -17.31
CA ALA A 22 17.80 -4.03 -16.53
C ALA A 22 17.52 -5.41 -17.18
N GLN A 23 17.84 -5.61 -18.45
CA GLN A 23 17.70 -6.91 -19.14
C GLN A 23 18.84 -7.90 -18.85
N ALA A 24 19.90 -7.49 -18.16
CA ALA A 24 20.88 -8.43 -17.61
C ALA A 24 20.36 -8.99 -16.28
N GLU A 25 19.33 -9.83 -16.33
CA GLU A 25 18.86 -10.63 -15.20
C GLU A 25 19.87 -11.75 -14.87
N GLU A 26 21.04 -11.37 -14.38
CA GLU A 26 21.77 -12.26 -13.47
C GLU A 26 20.93 -12.35 -12.19
N SER A 27 20.59 -13.55 -11.78
CA SER A 27 19.88 -13.84 -10.54
C SER A 27 20.46 -12.99 -9.41
N VAL A 28 19.66 -12.09 -8.86
CA VAL A 28 20.08 -11.27 -7.71
C VAL A 28 20.27 -12.22 -6.55
N HIS A 29 21.50 -12.64 -6.31
CA HIS A 29 21.83 -13.51 -5.20
C HIS A 29 21.68 -12.73 -3.91
N VAL A 30 20.81 -13.22 -3.03
CA VAL A 30 20.74 -12.77 -1.65
C VAL A 30 22.03 -13.19 -0.97
N VAL A 31 22.76 -12.22 -0.44
CA VAL A 31 24.04 -12.46 0.22
C VAL A 31 23.91 -12.38 1.73
N PRO A 32 24.69 -13.14 2.50
CA PRO A 32 24.69 -13.03 3.95
C PRO A 32 25.08 -11.61 4.40
N VAL A 33 24.21 -10.99 5.17
CA VAL A 33 24.41 -9.62 5.68
C VAL A 33 24.71 -9.66 7.17
N ASN A 34 25.52 -8.69 7.63
CA ASN A 34 25.73 -8.49 9.06
C ASN A 34 24.42 -7.98 9.70
N PRO A 35 23.87 -8.66 10.74
CA PRO A 35 22.63 -8.22 11.38
C PRO A 35 22.66 -6.78 11.92
N ALA A 36 23.85 -6.26 12.27
CA ALA A 36 24.00 -4.87 12.69
C ALA A 36 23.59 -3.86 11.61
N MET A 37 23.62 -4.25 10.34
CA MET A 37 23.21 -3.40 9.22
C MET A 37 21.67 -3.29 9.05
N ILE A 38 20.90 -4.00 9.88
CA ILE A 38 19.46 -3.77 10.04
C ILE A 38 19.18 -2.52 10.90
N LEU A 39 20.15 -2.11 11.71
CA LEU A 39 19.99 -0.97 12.63
C LEU A 39 19.62 0.35 11.94
N PRO A 40 20.19 0.75 10.78
CA PRO A 40 19.76 1.94 10.04
C PRO A 40 18.25 1.92 9.71
N PHE A 41 17.71 0.77 9.32
CA PHE A 41 16.28 0.60 9.04
C PHE A 41 15.42 0.78 10.31
N VAL A 42 15.78 0.10 11.39
CA VAL A 42 15.09 0.23 12.69
C VAL A 42 15.13 1.67 13.20
N LEU A 43 16.30 2.33 13.12
CA LEU A 43 16.43 3.73 13.53
C LEU A 43 15.58 4.66 12.68
N LEU A 44 15.50 4.45 11.36
CA LEU A 44 14.64 5.26 10.49
C LEU A 44 13.17 5.09 10.85
N LEU A 45 12.70 3.85 11.01
CA LEU A 45 11.31 3.58 11.37
C LEU A 45 10.95 4.15 12.75
N LEU A 46 11.82 3.98 13.74
CA LEU A 46 11.62 4.58 15.06
C LEU A 46 11.64 6.12 15.01
N SER A 47 12.48 6.70 14.15
CA SER A 47 12.51 8.16 13.96
C SER A 47 11.20 8.66 13.36
N ILE A 48 10.67 7.99 12.34
CA ILE A 48 9.36 8.33 11.73
C ILE A 48 8.24 8.22 12.76
N ALA A 49 8.26 7.16 13.58
CA ALA A 49 7.21 6.88 14.56
C ALA A 49 7.26 7.80 15.78
N ILE A 50 8.43 8.19 16.25
CA ILE A 50 8.62 8.81 17.56
C ILE A 50 9.01 10.30 17.48
N ALA A 51 9.90 10.68 16.54
CA ALA A 51 10.43 12.04 16.48
C ALA A 51 9.37 13.14 16.33
N PRO A 52 8.28 12.97 15.54
CA PRO A 52 7.20 13.96 15.46
C PRO A 52 6.49 14.23 16.78
N PHE A 53 6.49 13.27 17.71
CA PHE A 53 5.87 13.43 19.03
C PHE A 53 6.81 14.09 20.05
N ILE A 54 8.12 13.90 19.90
CA ILE A 54 9.15 14.52 20.79
C ILE A 54 9.36 15.97 20.38
N ASN A 55 9.65 16.21 19.10
CA ASN A 55 9.90 17.55 18.56
C ASN A 55 9.47 17.61 17.09
N ARG A 56 8.22 17.98 16.87
CA ARG A 56 7.61 18.09 15.53
C ARG A 56 8.38 19.07 14.64
N HIS A 57 8.75 20.25 15.16
CA HIS A 57 9.44 21.27 14.38
C HIS A 57 10.82 20.80 13.91
N TRP A 58 11.57 20.14 14.78
CA TRP A 58 12.86 19.55 14.42
C TRP A 58 12.69 18.49 13.34
N TRP A 59 11.69 17.59 13.50
CA TRP A 59 11.43 16.51 12.53
C TRP A 59 11.07 17.05 11.15
N GLU A 60 10.15 18.01 11.06
CA GLU A 60 9.72 18.62 9.81
C GLU A 60 10.88 19.24 9.02
N HIS A 61 11.96 19.70 9.69
CA HIS A 61 13.14 20.26 9.04
C HIS A 61 14.24 19.23 8.74
N ASN A 62 14.31 18.13 9.49
CA ASN A 62 15.47 17.22 9.46
C ASN A 62 15.13 15.80 8.95
N TYR A 63 13.87 15.44 8.74
CA TYR A 63 13.49 14.08 8.29
C TYR A 63 14.25 13.64 7.01
N SER A 64 14.49 14.58 6.09
CA SER A 64 15.21 14.30 4.84
C SER A 64 16.67 13.93 5.09
N TYR A 65 17.35 14.62 6.02
CA TYR A 65 18.74 14.30 6.37
C TYR A 65 18.85 12.95 7.08
N VAL A 66 17.89 12.64 7.96
CA VAL A 66 17.84 11.35 8.64
C VAL A 66 17.61 10.21 7.63
N ALA A 67 16.59 10.34 6.78
CA ALA A 67 16.24 9.32 5.81
C ALA A 67 17.37 9.07 4.79
N VAL A 68 17.89 10.12 4.19
CA VAL A 68 18.98 10.03 3.20
C VAL A 68 20.29 9.59 3.85
N GLY A 69 20.61 10.13 5.03
CA GLY A 69 21.86 9.77 5.74
C GLY A 69 21.92 8.29 6.11
N LEU A 70 20.85 7.74 6.69
CA LEU A 70 20.76 6.31 7.00
C LEU A 70 20.75 5.45 5.73
N GLY A 71 20.05 5.90 4.66
CA GLY A 71 20.07 5.24 3.36
C GLY A 71 21.46 5.17 2.75
N LEU A 72 22.25 6.25 2.83
CA LEU A 72 23.62 6.28 2.33
C LEU A 72 24.55 5.33 3.09
N VAL A 73 24.37 5.16 4.41
CA VAL A 73 25.14 4.18 5.20
C VAL A 73 24.90 2.77 4.66
N THR A 74 23.64 2.40 4.42
CA THR A 74 23.29 1.10 3.85
C THR A 74 23.80 0.95 2.42
N ALA A 75 23.67 2.00 1.61
CA ALA A 75 24.15 1.98 0.21
C ALA A 75 25.68 1.79 0.17
N ALA A 76 26.43 2.48 1.02
CA ALA A 76 27.87 2.31 1.12
C ALA A 76 28.26 0.88 1.52
N TYR A 77 27.52 0.25 2.45
CA TYR A 77 27.74 -1.14 2.84
C TYR A 77 27.56 -2.11 1.66
N TYR A 78 26.49 -1.98 0.88
CA TYR A 78 26.24 -2.85 -0.28
C TYR A 78 27.23 -2.62 -1.42
N VAL A 79 27.63 -1.37 -1.67
CA VAL A 79 28.54 -1.03 -2.79
C VAL A 79 30.00 -1.41 -2.44
N PHE A 80 30.49 -1.02 -1.26
CA PHE A 80 31.92 -1.10 -0.94
C PHE A 80 32.30 -2.33 -0.13
N TRP A 81 31.36 -2.93 0.64
CA TRP A 81 31.67 -4.09 1.51
C TRP A 81 31.15 -5.40 0.96
N LEU A 82 29.89 -5.42 0.48
CA LEU A 82 29.29 -6.60 -0.10
C LEU A 82 29.56 -6.75 -1.61
N GLU A 83 30.08 -5.70 -2.25
CA GLU A 83 30.30 -5.63 -3.70
C GLU A 83 29.07 -6.04 -4.54
N ASN A 84 27.87 -5.77 -4.01
CA ASN A 84 26.58 -6.10 -4.62
C ASN A 84 25.71 -4.86 -4.91
N PRO A 85 26.16 -3.94 -5.80
CA PRO A 85 25.39 -2.73 -6.14
C PRO A 85 24.10 -3.05 -6.91
N MET A 86 24.03 -4.23 -7.58
CA MET A 86 22.84 -4.64 -8.35
C MET A 86 21.64 -4.83 -7.44
N ARG A 87 21.83 -5.31 -6.21
CA ARG A 87 20.76 -5.45 -5.21
C ARG A 87 20.11 -4.11 -4.88
N LEU A 88 20.90 -3.04 -4.74
CA LEU A 88 20.39 -1.69 -4.54
C LEU A 88 19.72 -1.12 -5.79
N LEU A 89 20.26 -1.41 -6.97
CA LEU A 89 19.67 -0.97 -8.22
C LEU A 89 18.25 -1.54 -8.41
N HIS A 90 18.04 -2.83 -8.16
CA HIS A 90 16.71 -3.46 -8.20
C HIS A 90 15.75 -2.80 -7.21
N THR A 91 16.18 -2.60 -5.97
CA THR A 91 15.36 -1.89 -4.97
C THR A 91 15.07 -0.44 -5.38
N GLY A 92 16.03 0.22 -6.04
CA GLY A 92 15.83 1.55 -6.62
C GLY A 92 14.79 1.59 -7.73
N ILE A 93 14.75 0.58 -8.59
CA ILE A 93 13.72 0.44 -9.64
C ILE A 93 12.34 0.24 -9.01
N GLU A 94 12.23 -0.62 -7.98
CA GLU A 94 10.98 -0.81 -7.23
C GLU A 94 10.51 0.49 -6.58
N TYR A 95 11.43 1.27 -6.01
CA TYR A 95 11.13 2.59 -5.45
C TYR A 95 10.60 3.55 -6.52
N VAL A 96 11.20 3.59 -7.72
CA VAL A 96 10.74 4.45 -8.82
C VAL A 96 9.31 4.06 -9.23
N SER A 97 9.04 2.76 -9.39
CA SER A 97 7.70 2.25 -9.73
C SER A 97 6.67 2.61 -8.65
N PHE A 98 7.04 2.45 -7.37
CA PHE A 98 6.20 2.78 -6.23
C PHE A 98 5.86 4.28 -6.18
N ILE A 99 6.85 5.15 -6.30
CA ILE A 99 6.65 6.60 -6.26
C ILE A 99 5.91 7.11 -7.51
N ALA A 100 6.14 6.51 -8.68
CA ALA A 100 5.40 6.84 -9.90
C ALA A 100 3.91 6.56 -9.72
N LEU A 101 3.52 5.42 -9.15
CA LEU A 101 2.13 5.10 -8.89
C LEU A 101 1.51 6.04 -7.85
N ILE A 102 2.07 6.10 -6.63
CA ILE A 102 1.49 6.87 -5.54
C ILE A 102 1.45 8.36 -5.86
N GLY A 103 2.54 8.89 -6.45
CA GLY A 103 2.62 10.28 -6.86
C GLY A 103 1.62 10.64 -7.95
N SER A 104 1.42 9.77 -8.93
CA SER A 104 0.46 9.98 -10.01
C SER A 104 -0.97 9.94 -9.48
N LEU A 105 -1.32 8.96 -8.66
CA LEU A 105 -2.63 8.88 -8.01
C LEU A 105 -2.90 10.11 -7.13
N PHE A 106 -1.90 10.57 -6.37
CA PHE A 106 -2.01 11.76 -5.53
C PHE A 106 -2.31 13.03 -6.35
N VAL A 107 -1.60 13.24 -7.45
CA VAL A 107 -1.80 14.40 -8.33
C VAL A 107 -3.17 14.37 -8.98
N VAL A 108 -3.58 13.23 -9.54
CA VAL A 108 -4.88 13.06 -10.20
C VAL A 108 -6.03 13.20 -9.20
N ALA A 109 -5.92 12.60 -8.02
CA ALA A 109 -6.89 12.74 -6.95
C ALA A 109 -7.03 14.20 -6.48
N GLY A 110 -5.92 14.94 -6.40
CA GLY A 110 -5.91 16.37 -6.09
C GLY A 110 -6.64 17.26 -7.11
N GLY A 111 -6.81 16.76 -8.33
CA GLY A 111 -7.58 17.42 -9.41
C GLY A 111 -9.09 17.15 -9.38
N ILE A 112 -9.60 16.29 -8.50
CA ILE A 112 -11.01 15.92 -8.38
C ILE A 112 -11.60 16.61 -7.16
N HIS A 113 -12.67 17.39 -7.33
CA HIS A 113 -13.39 18.01 -6.23
C HIS A 113 -14.84 17.57 -6.25
N ILE A 114 -15.30 16.99 -5.13
CA ILE A 114 -16.64 16.47 -4.97
C ILE A 114 -17.36 17.19 -3.84
N ARG A 115 -18.57 17.68 -4.10
CA ARG A 115 -19.59 18.03 -3.10
C ARG A 115 -20.66 16.96 -3.11
N ILE A 116 -20.93 16.37 -1.98
CA ILE A 116 -21.93 15.31 -1.87
C ILE A 116 -23.25 15.94 -1.45
N LYS A 117 -24.31 15.71 -2.25
CA LYS A 117 -25.69 16.03 -1.86
C LYS A 117 -26.12 14.99 -0.83
N GLY A 118 -26.50 15.44 0.37
CA GLY A 118 -27.03 14.47 1.34
C GLY A 118 -27.30 15.08 2.71
N LYS A 119 -28.27 14.44 3.37
CA LYS A 119 -28.65 14.73 4.75
C LYS A 119 -27.70 13.96 5.67
N SER A 120 -27.30 14.57 6.78
CA SER A 120 -26.45 13.94 7.77
C SER A 120 -27.21 12.86 8.58
N LYS A 121 -27.52 11.74 7.96
CA LYS A 121 -28.18 10.58 8.60
C LYS A 121 -27.19 9.43 8.80
N PRO A 122 -27.40 8.57 9.83
CA PRO A 122 -26.50 7.43 10.08
C PRO A 122 -26.32 6.53 8.85
N LEU A 123 -27.40 6.22 8.15
CA LEU A 123 -27.32 5.37 6.95
C LEU A 123 -26.55 6.06 5.80
N THR A 124 -26.73 7.38 5.63
CA THR A 124 -25.94 8.15 4.63
C THR A 124 -24.45 8.06 4.93
N ASN A 125 -24.05 8.16 6.19
CA ASN A 125 -22.65 8.04 6.58
C ASN A 125 -22.08 6.64 6.33
N VAL A 126 -22.87 5.59 6.59
CA VAL A 126 -22.48 4.20 6.26
C VAL A 126 -22.25 4.06 4.75
N PHE A 127 -23.16 4.58 3.92
CA PHE A 127 -23.00 4.56 2.47
C PHE A 127 -21.77 5.34 2.00
N LEU A 128 -21.51 6.51 2.58
CA LEU A 128 -20.33 7.31 2.23
C LEU A 128 -19.03 6.57 2.58
N LEU A 129 -18.97 5.92 3.75
CA LEU A 129 -17.83 5.10 4.13
C LEU A 129 -17.69 3.85 3.23
N ALA A 130 -18.78 3.17 2.92
CA ALA A 130 -18.77 2.00 2.02
C ALA A 130 -18.31 2.36 0.60
N ILE A 131 -18.83 3.47 0.05
CA ILE A 131 -18.35 4.01 -1.25
C ILE A 131 -16.87 4.37 -1.15
N GLY A 132 -16.45 5.00 -0.04
CA GLY A 132 -15.05 5.31 0.21
C GLY A 132 -14.15 4.08 0.21
N ALA A 133 -14.60 2.97 0.81
CA ALA A 133 -13.89 1.70 0.79
C ALA A 133 -13.74 1.13 -0.64
N ILE A 134 -14.78 1.24 -1.46
CA ILE A 134 -14.73 0.80 -2.86
C ILE A 134 -13.77 1.70 -3.66
N VAL A 135 -13.89 3.01 -3.51
CA VAL A 135 -13.05 4.01 -4.20
C VAL A 135 -11.58 3.84 -3.83
N SER A 136 -11.27 3.46 -2.58
CA SER A 136 -9.89 3.22 -2.13
C SER A 136 -9.18 2.17 -2.98
N ASN A 137 -9.89 1.18 -3.54
CA ASN A 137 -9.29 0.16 -4.40
C ASN A 137 -8.96 0.64 -5.82
N THR A 138 -9.37 1.84 -6.19
CA THR A 138 -9.14 2.40 -7.54
C THR A 138 -8.22 3.61 -7.52
N VAL A 139 -8.33 4.47 -6.52
CA VAL A 139 -7.50 5.69 -6.40
C VAL A 139 -6.47 5.61 -5.26
N GLY A 140 -6.38 4.46 -4.62
CA GLY A 140 -5.57 4.25 -3.42
C GLY A 140 -6.21 4.84 -2.15
N THR A 141 -5.83 4.31 -0.99
CA THR A 141 -6.30 4.80 0.31
C THR A 141 -5.98 6.27 0.54
N THR A 142 -4.80 6.73 0.11
CA THR A 142 -4.40 8.14 0.18
C THR A 142 -5.28 9.02 -0.71
N GLY A 143 -5.47 8.63 -1.97
CA GLY A 143 -6.29 9.37 -2.93
C GLY A 143 -7.75 9.47 -2.50
N ALA A 144 -8.36 8.34 -2.12
CA ALA A 144 -9.73 8.28 -1.62
C ALA A 144 -9.91 9.15 -0.36
N SER A 145 -8.94 9.10 0.56
CA SER A 145 -8.96 9.91 1.78
C SER A 145 -8.94 11.40 1.47
N MET A 146 -8.09 11.86 0.55
CA MET A 146 -8.03 13.26 0.14
C MET A 146 -9.32 13.75 -0.52
N ILE A 147 -9.90 12.94 -1.40
CA ILE A 147 -11.13 13.29 -2.13
C ILE A 147 -12.34 13.34 -1.19
N LEU A 148 -12.44 12.39 -0.25
CA LEU A 148 -13.68 12.14 0.46
C LEU A 148 -13.74 12.73 1.88
N ILE A 149 -12.61 13.02 2.53
CA ILE A 149 -12.62 13.50 3.93
C ILE A 149 -13.34 14.85 4.07
N ARG A 150 -13.06 15.82 3.21
CA ARG A 150 -13.71 17.14 3.26
C ARG A 150 -15.20 17.07 2.99
N PRO A 151 -15.69 16.40 1.92
CA PRO A 151 -17.11 16.13 1.73
C PRO A 151 -17.77 15.44 2.93
N PHE A 152 -17.11 14.42 3.51
CA PHE A 152 -17.62 13.67 4.67
C PHE A 152 -17.78 14.58 5.91
N ILE A 153 -16.78 15.41 6.20
CA ILE A 153 -16.86 16.42 7.29
C ILE A 153 -17.99 17.42 7.02
N ARG A 154 -18.10 17.91 5.78
CA ARG A 154 -19.09 18.92 5.39
C ARG A 154 -20.53 18.41 5.54
N VAL A 155 -20.81 17.19 5.06
CA VAL A 155 -22.13 16.54 5.24
C VAL A 155 -22.48 16.44 6.73
N ASN A 156 -21.50 16.20 7.58
CA ASN A 156 -21.69 16.03 9.02
C ASN A 156 -21.48 17.30 9.86
N ARG A 157 -21.31 18.48 9.26
CA ARG A 157 -20.89 19.72 9.94
C ARG A 157 -21.69 20.08 11.21
N TYR A 158 -22.99 19.75 11.25
CA TYR A 158 -23.86 20.04 12.40
C TYR A 158 -23.74 19.03 13.55
N ARG A 159 -23.17 17.86 13.30
CA ARG A 159 -23.09 16.77 14.29
C ARG A 159 -21.79 15.96 14.27
N ILE A 160 -20.76 16.49 13.57
CA ILE A 160 -19.46 15.81 13.48
C ILE A 160 -18.88 15.57 14.86
N LYS A 161 -18.37 14.36 15.09
CA LYS A 161 -17.74 13.93 16.34
C LYS A 161 -16.45 13.17 16.03
N PRO A 162 -15.54 13.00 17.00
CA PRO A 162 -14.28 12.31 16.82
C PRO A 162 -14.39 10.92 16.17
N TYR A 163 -15.42 10.13 16.53
CA TYR A 163 -15.59 8.79 15.97
C TYR A 163 -15.84 8.80 14.45
N HIS A 164 -16.44 9.81 13.87
CA HIS A 164 -16.62 9.91 12.42
C HIS A 164 -15.26 9.89 11.71
N ILE A 165 -14.28 10.64 12.23
CA ILE A 165 -12.94 10.70 11.67
C ILE A 165 -12.20 9.37 11.86
N VAL A 166 -12.33 8.78 13.05
CA VAL A 166 -11.68 7.50 13.36
C VAL A 166 -12.20 6.39 12.45
N PHE A 167 -13.52 6.26 12.28
CA PHE A 167 -14.09 5.24 11.39
C PHE A 167 -13.81 5.54 9.91
N PHE A 168 -13.68 6.80 9.52
CA PHE A 168 -13.21 7.15 8.20
C PHE A 168 -11.78 6.63 7.97
N ILE A 169 -10.89 6.80 8.95
CA ILE A 169 -9.53 6.25 8.91
C ILE A 169 -9.57 4.73 8.84
N PHE A 170 -10.38 4.07 9.66
CA PHE A 170 -10.51 2.62 9.65
C PHE A 170 -10.92 2.08 8.28
N VAL A 171 -11.98 2.67 7.71
CA VAL A 171 -12.62 2.16 6.51
C VAL A 171 -11.95 2.67 5.24
N VAL A 172 -11.81 3.99 5.06
CA VAL A 172 -11.39 4.57 3.78
C VAL A 172 -9.86 4.63 3.66
N SER A 173 -9.18 4.97 4.75
CA SER A 173 -7.73 5.17 4.73
C SER A 173 -6.92 3.87 4.87
N ASN A 174 -7.58 2.73 5.18
CA ASN A 174 -6.90 1.45 5.39
C ASN A 174 -7.70 0.26 4.85
N MET A 175 -8.59 -0.31 5.68
CA MET A 175 -9.21 -1.62 5.41
C MET A 175 -9.96 -1.67 4.07
N GLY A 176 -10.53 -0.54 3.64
CA GLY A 176 -11.22 -0.42 2.35
C GLY A 176 -10.34 -0.78 1.16
N GLY A 177 -9.07 -0.37 1.18
CA GLY A 177 -8.11 -0.56 0.08
C GLY A 177 -7.50 -1.96 -0.05
N ALA A 178 -7.99 -2.96 0.68
CA ALA A 178 -7.34 -4.27 0.76
C ALA A 178 -7.65 -5.24 -0.40
N LEU A 179 -8.37 -4.82 -1.45
CA LEU A 179 -8.78 -5.71 -2.54
C LEU A 179 -7.96 -5.60 -3.82
N THR A 180 -7.16 -4.57 -3.96
CA THR A 180 -6.32 -4.40 -5.16
C THR A 180 -4.91 -3.93 -4.79
N PRO A 181 -3.92 -4.23 -5.62
CA PRO A 181 -2.57 -3.69 -5.46
C PRO A 181 -2.52 -2.14 -5.49
N ILE A 182 -3.47 -1.49 -6.16
CA ILE A 182 -3.57 -0.03 -6.21
C ILE A 182 -4.17 0.53 -4.92
N GLY A 183 -4.95 -0.30 -4.22
CA GLY A 183 -5.71 0.11 -3.04
C GLY A 183 -4.83 0.57 -1.89
N ASP A 184 -3.79 -0.19 -1.57
CA ASP A 184 -2.89 0.19 -0.48
C ASP A 184 -1.43 -0.16 -0.82
N PRO A 185 -0.46 0.68 -0.42
CA PRO A 185 0.97 0.52 -0.73
C PRO A 185 1.56 -0.88 -0.52
N PRO A 186 1.27 -1.61 0.58
CA PRO A 186 1.77 -2.96 0.78
C PRO A 186 1.44 -3.92 -0.36
N LEU A 187 0.20 -3.87 -0.83
CA LEU A 187 -0.27 -4.76 -1.88
C LEU A 187 0.37 -4.47 -3.23
N PHE A 188 0.66 -3.20 -3.51
CA PHE A 188 1.41 -2.82 -4.70
C PHE A 188 2.85 -3.32 -4.66
N LEU A 189 3.50 -3.24 -3.50
CA LEU A 189 4.84 -3.82 -3.33
C LEU A 189 4.83 -5.35 -3.48
N GLY A 190 3.78 -6.02 -2.99
CA GLY A 190 3.56 -7.44 -3.26
C GLY A 190 3.41 -7.75 -4.76
N TYR A 191 2.67 -6.90 -5.48
CA TYR A 191 2.54 -7.02 -6.94
C TYR A 191 3.88 -6.86 -7.66
N LEU A 192 4.73 -5.90 -7.24
CA LEU A 192 6.08 -5.76 -7.77
C LEU A 192 6.97 -6.98 -7.47
N LYS A 193 6.68 -7.72 -6.39
CA LYS A 193 7.35 -8.97 -6.00
C LYS A 193 6.72 -10.22 -6.64
N GLY A 194 5.79 -10.07 -7.57
CA GLY A 194 5.22 -11.18 -8.34
C GLY A 194 3.88 -11.72 -7.82
N ILE A 195 3.26 -11.12 -6.81
CA ILE A 195 1.88 -11.47 -6.43
C ILE A 195 0.93 -11.00 -7.52
N PRO A 196 0.11 -11.87 -8.13
CA PRO A 196 -0.73 -11.48 -9.24
C PRO A 196 -1.78 -10.43 -8.84
N PHE A 197 -2.07 -9.49 -9.74
CA PHE A 197 -2.97 -8.37 -9.47
C PHE A 197 -4.36 -8.81 -8.97
N PHE A 198 -4.99 -9.74 -9.67
CA PHE A 198 -6.34 -10.20 -9.33
C PHE A 198 -6.36 -11.23 -8.20
N TRP A 199 -5.25 -11.87 -7.90
CA TRP A 199 -5.13 -12.82 -6.79
C TRP A 199 -5.56 -12.20 -5.45
N VAL A 200 -5.21 -10.92 -5.24
CA VAL A 200 -5.57 -10.18 -4.03
C VAL A 200 -7.09 -10.15 -3.84
N ALA A 201 -7.83 -9.72 -4.87
CA ALA A 201 -9.29 -9.68 -4.81
C ALA A 201 -9.87 -11.09 -4.67
N GLU A 202 -9.41 -12.07 -5.46
CA GLU A 202 -9.92 -13.45 -5.45
C GLU A 202 -9.82 -14.11 -4.07
N HIS A 203 -8.75 -13.85 -3.32
CA HIS A 203 -8.48 -14.54 -2.06
C HIS A 203 -8.82 -13.74 -0.81
N LEU A 204 -8.88 -12.39 -0.90
CA LEU A 204 -9.11 -11.54 0.26
C LEU A 204 -10.54 -11.01 0.36
N TRP A 205 -11.35 -10.99 -0.71
CA TRP A 205 -12.67 -10.35 -0.74
C TRP A 205 -13.61 -10.80 0.38
N PHE A 206 -13.61 -12.10 0.70
CA PHE A 206 -14.52 -12.64 1.72
C PHE A 206 -14.15 -12.17 3.13
N LYS A 207 -12.84 -12.16 3.44
CA LYS A 207 -12.30 -11.66 4.70
C LYS A 207 -12.52 -10.15 4.83
N TRP A 208 -12.30 -9.45 3.73
CA TRP A 208 -12.59 -8.03 3.61
C TRP A 208 -14.07 -7.72 3.82
N ALA A 209 -14.97 -8.47 3.20
CA ALA A 209 -16.41 -8.26 3.33
C ALA A 209 -16.88 -8.47 4.77
N ILE A 210 -16.42 -9.52 5.45
CA ILE A 210 -16.73 -9.76 6.87
C ILE A 210 -16.27 -8.57 7.72
N ALA A 211 -15.03 -8.12 7.54
CA ALA A 211 -14.49 -7.00 8.28
C ALA A 211 -15.25 -5.70 7.99
N MET A 212 -15.59 -5.43 6.71
CA MET A 212 -16.37 -4.26 6.32
C MET A 212 -17.77 -4.26 6.93
N VAL A 213 -18.48 -5.38 6.85
CA VAL A 213 -19.82 -5.51 7.47
C VAL A 213 -19.75 -5.29 8.99
N ALA A 214 -18.75 -5.87 9.64
CA ALA A 214 -18.57 -5.71 11.09
C ALA A 214 -18.29 -4.25 11.46
N ILE A 215 -17.32 -3.60 10.82
CA ILE A 215 -16.91 -2.23 11.16
C ILE A 215 -17.98 -1.20 10.82
N LEU A 216 -18.63 -1.32 9.65
CA LEU A 216 -19.72 -0.45 9.25
C LEU A 216 -20.97 -0.67 10.13
N GLY A 217 -21.23 -1.91 10.57
CA GLY A 217 -22.28 -2.22 11.53
C GLY A 217 -22.05 -1.55 12.88
N VAL A 218 -20.83 -1.65 13.42
CA VAL A 218 -20.45 -0.97 14.68
C VAL A 218 -20.58 0.54 14.51
N PHE A 219 -20.08 1.09 13.42
CA PHE A 219 -20.24 2.51 13.12
C PHE A 219 -21.70 2.95 13.07
N TYR A 220 -22.56 2.19 12.35
CA TYR A 220 -23.99 2.47 12.28
C TYR A 220 -24.64 2.55 13.64
N VAL A 221 -24.37 1.59 14.52
CA VAL A 221 -24.94 1.55 15.88
C VAL A 221 -24.49 2.77 16.69
N ILE A 222 -23.20 3.10 16.67
CA ILE A 222 -22.65 4.27 17.40
C ILE A 222 -23.26 5.57 16.84
N ASP A 223 -23.32 5.69 15.52
CA ASP A 223 -23.82 6.91 14.87
C ASP A 223 -25.33 7.06 15.07
N LEU A 224 -26.10 5.96 15.06
CA LEU A 224 -27.53 5.96 15.32
C LEU A 224 -27.83 6.37 16.78
N MET A 225 -27.10 5.82 17.75
CA MET A 225 -27.24 6.21 19.14
C MET A 225 -26.89 7.67 19.36
N SER A 226 -25.83 8.15 18.71
CA SER A 226 -25.43 9.54 18.74
C SER A 226 -26.49 10.45 18.11
N PHE A 227 -27.04 10.07 16.96
CA PHE A 227 -28.08 10.82 16.24
C PHE A 227 -29.38 10.93 17.02
N ARG A 228 -29.83 9.85 17.69
CA ARG A 228 -31.05 9.84 18.52
C ARG A 228 -30.95 10.76 19.73
N ARG A 229 -29.76 11.01 20.26
CA ARG A 229 -29.49 11.89 21.40
C ARG A 229 -29.34 13.37 21.03
N LEU A 230 -29.43 13.72 19.74
CA LEU A 230 -29.34 15.12 19.31
C LEU A 230 -30.59 15.90 19.69
N PRO A 231 -30.45 17.19 20.08
CA PRO A 231 -31.57 18.11 20.22
C PRO A 231 -32.37 18.21 18.91
N ALA A 232 -33.70 18.42 19.00
CA ALA A 232 -34.59 18.49 17.84
C ALA A 232 -34.13 19.53 16.81
N SER A 233 -33.67 20.69 17.26
CA SER A 233 -33.15 21.76 16.41
C SER A 233 -31.94 21.33 15.56
N VAL A 234 -30.98 20.66 16.19
CA VAL A 234 -29.78 20.15 15.51
C VAL A 234 -30.15 19.03 14.53
N ARG A 235 -31.08 18.15 14.91
CA ARG A 235 -31.58 17.09 14.04
C ARG A 235 -32.29 17.67 12.81
N HIS A 236 -33.11 18.67 12.97
CA HIS A 236 -33.76 19.40 11.85
C HIS A 236 -32.74 20.04 10.92
N SER A 237 -31.70 20.67 11.47
CA SER A 237 -30.61 21.24 10.65
C SER A 237 -29.82 20.17 9.90
N ALA A 238 -29.57 19.02 10.55
CA ALA A 238 -28.87 17.89 9.91
C ALA A 238 -29.69 17.20 8.81
N GLU A 239 -31.05 17.21 8.94
CA GLU A 239 -31.97 16.64 7.96
C GLU A 239 -32.40 17.64 6.86
N GLY A 240 -32.37 18.94 7.15
CA GLY A 240 -32.82 20.00 6.27
C GLY A 240 -31.73 20.60 5.37
N ALA A 241 -30.46 20.38 5.70
CA ALA A 241 -29.36 20.92 4.91
C ALA A 241 -29.19 20.12 3.61
N GLU A 242 -29.85 20.52 2.56
CA GLU A 242 -29.57 20.08 1.19
C GLU A 242 -28.47 20.97 0.60
N GLU A 243 -27.25 20.45 0.51
CA GLU A 243 -26.23 21.03 -0.37
C GLU A 243 -26.45 20.47 -1.79
N GLU A 244 -26.32 21.33 -2.80
CA GLU A 244 -26.29 20.84 -4.19
C GLU A 244 -25.05 20.01 -4.42
N GLY A 245 -25.25 18.80 -4.98
CA GLY A 245 -24.14 17.94 -5.37
C GLY A 245 -23.39 18.58 -6.54
N GLU A 246 -22.08 18.73 -6.41
CA GLU A 246 -21.22 19.25 -7.46
C GLU A 246 -20.00 18.33 -7.60
N ALA A 247 -19.69 17.91 -8.81
CA ALA A 247 -18.44 17.23 -9.13
C ALA A 247 -17.69 18.07 -10.16
N THR A 248 -16.50 18.56 -9.79
CA THR A 248 -15.64 19.32 -10.69
C THR A 248 -14.30 18.62 -10.85
N GLY A 249 -13.64 18.80 -12.00
CA GLY A 249 -12.42 18.07 -12.32
C GLY A 249 -12.67 16.65 -12.82
N VAL A 250 -13.86 16.36 -13.33
CA VAL A 250 -14.26 15.00 -13.82
C VAL A 250 -13.35 14.48 -14.93
N GLN A 251 -12.72 15.37 -15.72
CA GLN A 251 -11.69 14.99 -16.70
C GLN A 251 -10.53 14.21 -16.09
N ASN A 252 -10.28 14.33 -14.80
CA ASN A 252 -9.23 13.59 -14.11
C ASN A 252 -9.55 12.10 -13.97
N ILE A 253 -10.80 11.68 -14.14
CA ILE A 253 -11.19 10.26 -14.22
C ILE A 253 -10.52 9.59 -15.44
N PHE A 254 -10.36 10.32 -16.55
CA PHE A 254 -9.63 9.80 -17.72
C PHE A 254 -8.15 9.52 -17.37
N PHE A 255 -7.47 10.47 -16.73
CA PHE A 255 -6.08 10.27 -16.31
C PHE A 255 -5.95 9.18 -15.25
N LEU A 256 -6.92 9.04 -14.36
CA LEU A 256 -6.99 7.93 -13.43
C LEU A 256 -7.09 6.59 -14.18
N ALA A 257 -7.97 6.48 -15.18
CA ALA A 257 -8.09 5.27 -15.99
C ALA A 257 -6.77 4.95 -16.73
N VAL A 258 -6.07 5.95 -17.25
CA VAL A 258 -4.73 5.76 -17.86
C VAL A 258 -3.74 5.19 -16.84
N ILE A 259 -3.70 5.70 -15.61
CA ILE A 259 -2.83 5.17 -14.55
C ILE A 259 -3.19 3.71 -14.24
N LEU A 260 -4.49 3.40 -14.09
CA LEU A 260 -4.96 2.04 -13.78
C LEU A 260 -4.58 1.04 -14.88
N VAL A 261 -4.76 1.41 -16.15
CA VAL A 261 -4.36 0.57 -17.29
C VAL A 261 -2.85 0.42 -17.37
N SER A 262 -2.10 1.49 -17.07
CA SER A 262 -0.64 1.46 -17.10
C SER A 262 -0.03 0.45 -16.12
N VAL A 263 -0.72 0.12 -15.01
CA VAL A 263 -0.23 -0.89 -14.04
C VAL A 263 0.02 -2.24 -14.70
N PHE A 264 -0.75 -2.58 -15.74
CA PHE A 264 -0.64 -3.86 -16.46
C PHE A 264 0.42 -3.85 -17.57
N VAL A 265 1.06 -2.72 -17.84
CA VAL A 265 2.14 -2.62 -18.83
C VAL A 265 3.45 -3.03 -18.16
N THR A 266 3.92 -4.23 -18.45
CA THR A 266 5.18 -4.77 -17.88
C THR A 266 6.37 -4.59 -18.83
N ASP A 267 6.15 -4.61 -20.13
CA ASP A 267 7.15 -4.45 -21.16
C ASP A 267 6.78 -3.33 -22.14
N PRO A 268 7.75 -2.53 -22.63
CA PRO A 268 9.16 -2.44 -22.20
C PRO A 268 9.34 -1.84 -20.80
N PRO A 269 10.49 -2.07 -20.13
CA PRO A 269 10.78 -1.48 -18.83
C PRO A 269 10.56 0.03 -18.79
N PHE A 270 10.07 0.56 -17.67
CA PHE A 270 9.76 1.97 -17.42
C PHE A 270 8.65 2.61 -18.27
N VAL A 271 8.05 1.91 -19.23
CA VAL A 271 6.88 2.45 -19.98
C VAL A 271 5.70 2.67 -19.05
N ARG A 272 5.45 1.76 -18.12
CA ARG A 272 4.44 1.88 -17.07
C ARG A 272 4.58 3.16 -16.28
N GLU A 273 5.76 3.41 -15.73
CA GLU A 273 6.08 4.57 -14.92
C GLU A 273 5.99 5.87 -15.74
N ALA A 274 6.47 5.84 -16.98
CA ALA A 274 6.36 6.98 -17.89
C ALA A 274 4.90 7.34 -18.20
N LEU A 275 4.03 6.35 -18.48
CA LEU A 275 2.60 6.57 -18.72
C LEU A 275 1.91 7.17 -17.48
N MET A 276 2.21 6.65 -16.28
CA MET A 276 1.67 7.16 -15.02
C MET A 276 2.07 8.62 -14.79
N VAL A 277 3.35 8.96 -14.96
CA VAL A 277 3.86 10.32 -14.79
C VAL A 277 3.29 11.27 -15.85
N LEU A 278 3.20 10.85 -17.10
CA LEU A 278 2.57 11.65 -18.17
C LEU A 278 1.07 11.90 -17.88
N ALA A 279 0.35 10.90 -17.40
CA ALA A 279 -1.05 11.06 -16.99
C ALA A 279 -1.17 12.08 -15.84
N ALA A 280 -0.30 12.01 -14.84
CA ALA A 280 -0.28 12.97 -13.73
C ALA A 280 0.02 14.40 -14.22
N ILE A 281 1.00 14.58 -15.12
CA ILE A 281 1.32 15.88 -15.72
C ILE A 281 0.13 16.39 -16.53
N GLY A 282 -0.48 15.55 -17.36
CA GLY A 282 -1.67 15.91 -18.15
C GLY A 282 -2.85 16.33 -17.25
N SER A 283 -3.10 15.58 -16.19
CA SER A 283 -4.09 15.91 -15.15
C SER A 283 -3.81 17.28 -14.54
N PHE A 284 -2.59 17.49 -14.05
CA PHE A 284 -2.21 18.74 -13.38
C PHE A 284 -2.34 19.96 -14.30
N LEU A 285 -1.92 19.84 -15.57
CA LEU A 285 -1.98 20.94 -16.53
C LEU A 285 -3.39 21.22 -17.04
N SER A 286 -4.26 20.22 -17.15
CA SER A 286 -5.64 20.35 -17.62
C SER A 286 -6.61 20.78 -16.50
N THR A 287 -6.24 20.58 -15.24
CA THR A 287 -7.09 20.95 -14.10
C THR A 287 -7.03 22.45 -13.83
N LYS A 288 -8.21 23.08 -13.68
CA LYS A 288 -8.30 24.50 -13.34
C LYS A 288 -7.70 24.77 -11.96
N LYS A 289 -6.92 25.86 -11.84
CA LYS A 289 -6.28 26.27 -10.57
C LYS A 289 -7.26 26.41 -9.40
N GLU A 290 -8.51 26.79 -9.69
CA GLU A 290 -9.58 26.92 -8.70
C GLU A 290 -9.91 25.57 -8.02
N ILE A 291 -9.83 24.45 -8.76
CA ILE A 291 -10.08 23.11 -8.23
C ILE A 291 -8.95 22.73 -7.27
N HIS A 292 -7.70 22.94 -7.66
CA HIS A 292 -6.56 22.73 -6.78
C HIS A 292 -6.65 23.58 -5.52
N LYS A 293 -7.09 24.84 -5.64
CA LYS A 293 -7.30 25.72 -4.50
C LYS A 293 -8.45 25.24 -3.59
N LYS A 294 -9.57 24.77 -4.17
CA LYS A 294 -10.69 24.19 -3.40
C LYS A 294 -10.29 22.94 -2.62
N ASN A 295 -9.29 22.18 -3.12
CA ASN A 295 -8.76 20.98 -2.51
C ASN A 295 -7.53 21.24 -1.61
N ASP A 296 -7.10 22.51 -1.44
CA ASP A 296 -5.84 22.89 -0.78
C ASP A 296 -4.66 22.03 -1.26
N PHE A 297 -4.65 21.72 -2.58
CA PHE A 297 -3.67 20.85 -3.17
C PHE A 297 -2.29 21.51 -3.18
N ASN A 298 -1.31 20.78 -2.67
CA ASN A 298 0.11 21.14 -2.75
C ASN A 298 0.96 19.86 -2.82
N PHE A 299 2.22 20.01 -3.25
CA PHE A 299 3.14 18.89 -3.43
C PHE A 299 3.92 18.49 -2.17
N LEU A 300 3.70 19.17 -1.03
CA LEU A 300 4.46 18.89 0.19
C LEU A 300 4.27 17.44 0.68
N PRO A 301 3.04 16.91 0.78
CA PRO A 301 2.83 15.55 1.26
C PRO A 301 3.54 14.49 0.40
N ILE A 302 3.44 14.59 -0.93
CA ILE A 302 4.08 13.60 -1.81
C ILE A 302 5.61 13.75 -1.84
N LYS A 303 6.15 14.95 -1.64
CA LYS A 303 7.58 15.18 -1.47
C LYS A 303 8.10 14.51 -0.18
N GLU A 304 7.38 14.67 0.93
CA GLU A 304 7.72 14.03 2.22
C GLU A 304 7.71 12.51 2.09
N VAL A 305 6.62 11.96 1.53
CA VAL A 305 6.51 10.52 1.26
C VAL A 305 7.68 10.06 0.37
N GLY A 306 7.96 10.74 -0.73
CA GLY A 306 9.06 10.39 -1.62
C GLY A 306 10.40 10.30 -0.91
N ILE A 307 10.76 11.29 -0.11
CA ILE A 307 12.07 11.31 0.59
C ILE A 307 12.12 10.22 1.68
N LEU A 308 11.06 10.08 2.48
CA LEU A 308 11.02 9.06 3.53
C LEU A 308 11.10 7.65 2.95
N PHE A 309 10.33 7.37 1.89
CA PHE A 309 10.36 6.05 1.26
C PHE A 309 11.68 5.77 0.52
N LEU A 310 12.36 6.78 -0.01
CA LEU A 310 13.73 6.61 -0.51
C LEU A 310 14.67 6.06 0.58
N GLY A 311 14.61 6.65 1.76
CA GLY A 311 15.36 6.15 2.91
C GLY A 311 14.92 4.76 3.36
N ILE A 312 13.60 4.50 3.42
CA ILE A 312 13.05 3.20 3.78
C ILE A 312 13.51 2.13 2.79
N PHE A 313 13.34 2.33 1.49
CA PHE A 313 13.76 1.37 0.46
C PHE A 313 15.26 1.08 0.51
N ALA A 314 16.09 2.09 0.71
CA ALA A 314 17.52 1.89 0.84
C ALA A 314 17.89 1.12 2.13
N THR A 315 17.30 1.48 3.27
CA THR A 315 17.67 0.89 4.56
C THR A 315 17.06 -0.47 4.83
N MET A 316 15.93 -0.85 4.19
CA MET A 316 15.26 -2.13 4.43
C MET A 316 15.98 -3.32 3.76
N VAL A 317 16.86 -3.09 2.76
CA VAL A 317 17.50 -4.18 2.00
C VAL A 317 18.20 -5.19 2.90
N PRO A 318 19.05 -4.79 3.89
CA PRO A 318 19.67 -5.75 4.81
C PRO A 318 18.67 -6.54 5.64
N ALA A 319 17.53 -5.92 6.00
CA ALA A 319 16.49 -6.61 6.77
C ALA A 319 15.79 -7.68 5.92
N LEU A 320 15.48 -7.36 4.65
CA LEU A 320 14.89 -8.31 3.72
C LEU A 320 15.82 -9.51 3.47
N ASP A 321 17.09 -9.25 3.14
CA ASP A 321 18.09 -10.28 2.85
C ASP A 321 18.36 -11.15 4.08
N TRP A 322 18.45 -10.54 5.28
CA TRP A 322 18.63 -11.30 6.50
C TRP A 322 17.43 -12.18 6.83
N LEU A 323 16.21 -11.65 6.69
CA LEU A 323 14.99 -12.40 6.95
C LEU A 323 14.83 -13.57 5.98
N GLU A 324 15.15 -13.37 4.70
CA GLU A 324 15.09 -14.44 3.70
C GLU A 324 16.06 -15.60 4.04
N LEU A 325 17.29 -15.29 4.46
CA LEU A 325 18.29 -16.30 4.81
C LEU A 325 18.15 -16.89 6.22
N ASN A 326 17.45 -16.21 7.15
CA ASN A 326 17.38 -16.59 8.56
C ASN A 326 15.95 -16.71 9.08
N ALA A 327 14.96 -16.86 8.21
CA ALA A 327 13.54 -16.90 8.59
C ALA A 327 13.25 -17.96 9.67
N THR A 328 13.90 -19.13 9.60
CA THR A 328 13.77 -20.21 10.59
C THR A 328 14.19 -19.80 12.01
N LYS A 329 15.10 -18.82 12.14
CA LYS A 329 15.57 -18.31 13.43
C LYS A 329 14.61 -17.32 14.09
N THR A 330 13.61 -16.82 13.35
CA THR A 330 12.63 -15.85 13.88
C THR A 330 11.63 -16.48 14.85
N GLY A 331 11.47 -17.81 14.80
CA GLY A 331 10.49 -18.55 15.60
C GLY A 331 9.04 -18.39 15.09
N ILE A 332 8.81 -17.66 13.98
CA ILE A 332 7.50 -17.51 13.36
C ILE A 332 7.32 -18.64 12.35
N GLN A 333 6.35 -19.53 12.58
CA GLN A 333 6.17 -20.75 11.79
C GLN A 333 4.77 -20.93 11.20
N SER A 334 3.74 -20.38 11.83
CA SER A 334 2.34 -20.54 11.38
C SER A 334 1.77 -19.28 10.73
N ALA A 335 0.78 -19.45 9.87
CA ALA A 335 0.06 -18.34 9.25
C ALA A 335 -0.54 -17.37 10.29
N GLY A 336 -1.02 -17.89 11.43
CA GLY A 336 -1.52 -17.09 12.52
C GLY A 336 -0.45 -16.25 13.22
N GLN A 337 0.77 -16.77 13.35
CA GLN A 337 1.89 -16.01 13.87
C GLN A 337 2.32 -14.91 12.88
N PHE A 338 2.36 -15.21 11.57
CA PHE A 338 2.58 -14.20 10.52
C PHE A 338 1.50 -13.11 10.56
N TYR A 339 0.23 -13.47 10.75
CA TYR A 339 -0.87 -12.51 10.88
C TYR A 339 -0.64 -11.53 12.03
N TRP A 340 -0.39 -12.05 13.24
CA TRP A 340 -0.22 -11.19 14.43
C TRP A 340 1.09 -10.40 14.41
N ALA A 341 2.19 -11.02 13.98
CA ALA A 341 3.49 -10.34 13.91
C ALA A 341 3.47 -9.21 12.87
N THR A 342 2.98 -9.49 11.65
CA THR A 342 2.78 -8.47 10.61
C THR A 342 1.85 -7.37 11.09
N GLY A 343 0.70 -7.74 11.66
CA GLY A 343 -0.29 -6.77 12.12
C GLY A 343 0.22 -5.88 13.25
N THR A 344 0.82 -6.47 14.28
CA THR A 344 1.36 -5.69 15.40
C THR A 344 2.42 -4.70 14.93
N LEU A 345 3.31 -5.12 14.05
CA LEU A 345 4.34 -4.23 13.52
C LEU A 345 3.73 -3.14 12.62
N SER A 346 2.80 -3.48 11.74
CA SER A 346 2.08 -2.54 10.87
C SER A 346 1.23 -1.52 11.66
N SER A 347 0.82 -1.84 12.88
CA SER A 347 0.08 -0.88 13.71
C SER A 347 0.92 0.30 14.20
N VAL A 348 2.24 0.15 14.26
CA VAL A 348 3.19 1.12 14.83
C VAL A 348 4.16 1.66 13.79
N LEU A 349 4.45 0.86 12.76
CA LEU A 349 5.31 1.21 11.63
C LEU A 349 4.47 1.30 10.37
N ASP A 350 5.02 1.96 9.34
CA ASP A 350 4.35 2.01 8.04
C ASP A 350 4.09 0.59 7.50
N ASN A 351 2.89 0.38 6.96
CA ASN A 351 2.41 -0.92 6.52
C ASN A 351 3.19 -1.49 5.32
N ALA A 352 3.75 -0.65 4.45
CA ALA A 352 4.43 -1.06 3.23
C ALA A 352 5.76 -1.79 3.51
N PRO A 353 6.72 -1.23 4.27
CA PRO A 353 7.94 -1.95 4.62
C PRO A 353 7.66 -3.17 5.50
N THR A 354 6.68 -3.10 6.40
CA THR A 354 6.26 -4.24 7.22
C THR A 354 5.85 -5.41 6.35
N TYR A 355 5.02 -5.18 5.33
CA TYR A 355 4.59 -6.20 4.39
C TYR A 355 5.75 -6.91 3.70
N LEU A 356 6.70 -6.14 3.14
CA LEU A 356 7.86 -6.71 2.43
C LEU A 356 8.75 -7.56 3.35
N ASN A 357 8.99 -7.11 4.58
CA ASN A 357 9.79 -7.89 5.54
C ASN A 357 9.14 -9.25 5.85
N PHE A 358 7.82 -9.29 6.08
CA PHE A 358 7.14 -10.56 6.34
C PHE A 358 6.97 -11.42 5.09
N LEU A 359 6.85 -10.82 3.89
CA LEU A 359 6.86 -11.58 2.64
C LEU A 359 8.23 -12.24 2.42
N SER A 360 9.33 -11.52 2.62
CA SER A 360 10.69 -12.09 2.54
C SER A 360 10.91 -13.18 3.60
N ALA A 361 10.40 -13.00 4.82
CA ALA A 361 10.44 -14.03 5.84
C ALA A 361 9.65 -15.28 5.43
N ALA A 362 8.49 -15.12 4.79
CA ALA A 362 7.70 -16.25 4.29
C ALA A 362 8.41 -16.99 3.13
N ILE A 363 9.06 -16.24 2.23
CA ILE A 363 9.90 -16.80 1.16
C ILE A 363 11.02 -17.65 1.79
N GLY A 364 11.81 -17.08 2.68
CA GLY A 364 12.94 -17.77 3.30
C GLY A 364 12.56 -18.94 4.21
N LEU A 365 11.32 -18.98 4.73
CA LEU A 365 10.84 -20.06 5.58
C LEU A 365 10.23 -21.23 4.80
N LEU A 366 9.48 -20.94 3.75
CA LEU A 366 8.53 -21.87 3.14
C LEU A 366 8.92 -22.30 1.72
N VAL A 367 9.71 -21.49 1.01
CA VAL A 367 10.08 -21.79 -0.37
C VAL A 367 11.14 -22.89 -0.41
N ASN A 368 10.88 -23.91 -1.24
CA ASN A 368 11.85 -24.96 -1.52
C ASN A 368 12.65 -24.59 -2.79
N ASP A 369 13.90 -24.15 -2.59
CA ASP A 369 14.78 -23.71 -3.68
C ASP A 369 15.06 -24.79 -4.72
N GLU A 370 15.05 -26.07 -4.34
CA GLU A 370 15.24 -27.18 -5.27
C GLU A 370 14.08 -27.27 -6.27
N ILE A 371 12.84 -27.16 -5.76
CA ILE A 371 11.63 -27.14 -6.60
C ILE A 371 11.59 -25.89 -7.47
N VAL A 372 11.95 -24.73 -6.93
CA VAL A 372 12.00 -23.48 -7.69
C VAL A 372 12.99 -23.59 -8.86
N ARG A 373 14.20 -24.14 -8.63
CA ARG A 373 15.18 -24.38 -9.69
C ARG A 373 14.68 -25.40 -10.72
N GLN A 374 14.03 -26.48 -10.27
CA GLN A 374 13.41 -27.47 -11.14
C GLN A 374 12.37 -26.83 -12.06
N VAL A 375 11.44 -26.05 -11.50
CA VAL A 375 10.41 -25.34 -12.27
C VAL A 375 11.03 -24.33 -13.24
N TYR A 376 12.05 -23.58 -12.79
CA TYR A 376 12.79 -22.66 -13.66
C TYR A 376 13.40 -23.36 -14.87
N HIS A 377 14.08 -24.48 -14.66
CA HIS A 377 14.67 -25.27 -15.73
C HIS A 377 13.61 -25.83 -16.71
N LEU A 378 12.46 -26.27 -16.17
CA LEU A 378 11.35 -26.74 -17.00
C LEU A 378 10.78 -25.64 -17.90
N ILE A 379 10.65 -24.42 -17.40
CA ILE A 379 10.20 -23.26 -18.18
C ILE A 379 11.18 -22.99 -19.32
N GLN A 380 12.49 -23.02 -19.05
CA GLN A 380 13.53 -22.78 -20.05
C GLN A 380 13.53 -23.84 -21.16
N THR A 381 13.20 -25.11 -20.83
CA THR A 381 13.26 -26.24 -21.78
C THR A 381 11.95 -26.48 -22.52
N HIS A 382 10.79 -26.23 -21.90
CA HIS A 382 9.48 -26.61 -22.44
C HIS A 382 8.56 -25.41 -22.70
N GLY A 383 8.83 -24.23 -22.13
CA GLY A 383 8.00 -23.04 -22.32
C GLY A 383 6.52 -23.32 -22.04
N ALA A 384 5.64 -23.03 -23.00
CA ALA A 384 4.19 -23.22 -22.87
C ALA A 384 3.76 -24.71 -22.70
N ASP A 385 4.59 -25.66 -23.14
CA ASP A 385 4.26 -27.10 -23.06
C ASP A 385 4.56 -27.68 -21.66
N ILE A 386 5.04 -26.89 -20.73
CA ILE A 386 5.37 -27.29 -19.35
C ILE A 386 4.20 -28.02 -18.66
N ALA A 387 2.96 -27.68 -18.97
CA ALA A 387 1.78 -28.32 -18.40
C ALA A 387 1.64 -29.80 -18.82
N GLN A 388 2.20 -30.20 -19.98
CA GLN A 388 2.11 -31.56 -20.52
C GLN A 388 3.20 -32.50 -19.92
N VAL A 389 4.29 -31.91 -19.43
CA VAL A 389 5.43 -32.65 -18.89
C VAL A 389 5.23 -33.12 -17.44
N GLY A 390 4.15 -32.66 -16.79
CA GLY A 390 3.90 -32.79 -15.34
C GLY A 390 3.67 -34.19 -14.77
N GLY A 391 3.82 -35.28 -15.53
CA GLY A 391 3.55 -36.64 -15.03
C GLY A 391 4.48 -37.18 -13.95
N GLN A 392 5.70 -36.64 -13.84
CA GLN A 392 6.78 -37.19 -12.98
C GLN A 392 7.19 -36.26 -11.80
N TYR A 393 6.54 -35.09 -11.64
CA TYR A 393 6.96 -34.09 -10.67
C TYR A 393 6.16 -34.13 -9.37
N SER A 394 6.77 -33.60 -8.29
CA SER A 394 6.12 -33.48 -6.99
C SER A 394 4.83 -32.66 -7.06
N ALA A 395 3.93 -32.88 -6.10
CA ALA A 395 2.69 -32.08 -6.00
C ALA A 395 2.97 -30.59 -5.90
N GLU A 396 4.03 -30.21 -5.19
CA GLU A 396 4.44 -28.81 -5.01
C GLU A 396 4.89 -28.15 -6.33
N ALA A 397 5.66 -28.88 -7.17
CA ALA A 397 6.05 -28.40 -8.48
C ALA A 397 4.84 -28.21 -9.40
N LYS A 398 3.88 -29.16 -9.39
CA LYS A 398 2.64 -29.07 -10.15
C LYS A 398 1.80 -27.86 -9.75
N ASN A 399 1.59 -27.67 -8.45
CA ASN A 399 0.85 -26.52 -7.93
C ASN A 399 1.51 -25.19 -8.33
N THR A 400 2.85 -25.15 -8.30
CA THR A 400 3.61 -23.97 -8.72
C THR A 400 3.43 -23.66 -10.19
N ILE A 401 3.52 -24.69 -11.05
CA ILE A 401 3.32 -24.57 -12.50
C ILE A 401 1.89 -24.13 -12.82
N GLU A 402 0.89 -24.68 -12.12
CA GLU A 402 -0.52 -24.31 -12.31
C GLU A 402 -0.74 -22.83 -12.02
N VAL A 403 -0.18 -22.32 -10.91
CA VAL A 403 -0.25 -20.89 -10.56
C VAL A 403 0.46 -20.02 -11.60
N LEU A 404 1.66 -20.44 -12.07
CA LEU A 404 2.39 -19.73 -13.11
C LEU A 404 1.61 -19.64 -14.42
N MET A 405 1.02 -20.75 -14.87
CA MET A 405 0.21 -20.79 -16.07
C MET A 405 -1.04 -19.94 -15.95
N ARG A 406 -1.68 -19.92 -14.77
CA ARG A 406 -2.88 -19.13 -14.52
C ARG A 406 -2.63 -17.63 -14.54
N TYR A 407 -1.54 -17.17 -13.93
CA TYR A 407 -1.33 -15.73 -13.68
C TYR A 407 -0.18 -15.13 -14.49
N HIS A 408 0.76 -15.93 -14.98
CA HIS A 408 1.97 -15.51 -15.68
C HIS A 408 2.21 -16.32 -16.96
N GLY A 409 1.13 -16.80 -17.58
CA GLY A 409 1.21 -17.68 -18.76
C GLY A 409 1.94 -17.08 -19.96
N ASP A 410 1.87 -15.76 -20.14
CA ASP A 410 2.60 -15.01 -21.15
C ASP A 410 4.12 -15.01 -20.90
N LEU A 411 4.56 -14.90 -19.66
CA LEU A 411 5.98 -15.02 -19.29
C LEU A 411 6.48 -16.45 -19.46
N VAL A 412 5.66 -17.43 -19.07
CA VAL A 412 5.98 -18.85 -19.26
C VAL A 412 6.13 -19.20 -20.74
N SER A 413 5.21 -18.72 -21.61
CA SER A 413 5.26 -18.99 -23.06
C SER A 413 6.50 -18.37 -23.73
N ARG A 414 7.04 -17.28 -23.20
CA ARG A 414 8.29 -16.66 -23.65
C ARG A 414 9.55 -17.34 -23.11
N GLY A 415 9.40 -18.29 -22.17
CA GLY A 415 10.54 -18.93 -21.49
C GLY A 415 11.32 -17.99 -20.57
N ASN A 416 10.76 -16.85 -20.20
CA ASN A 416 11.42 -15.81 -19.40
C ASN A 416 10.56 -15.42 -18.19
N VAL A 417 10.61 -16.27 -17.15
CA VAL A 417 9.92 -16.00 -15.88
C VAL A 417 10.96 -15.64 -14.82
N PRO A 418 10.90 -14.44 -14.24
CA PRO A 418 11.79 -14.04 -13.14
C PRO A 418 11.71 -15.00 -11.96
N LEU A 419 12.84 -15.25 -11.30
CA LEU A 419 12.93 -16.22 -10.20
C LEU A 419 11.96 -15.90 -9.06
N HIS A 420 11.81 -14.61 -8.72
CA HIS A 420 10.88 -14.18 -7.68
C HIS A 420 9.40 -14.47 -8.02
N ASN A 421 9.02 -14.47 -9.29
CA ASN A 421 7.67 -14.88 -9.70
C ASN A 421 7.45 -16.37 -9.47
N ILE A 422 8.48 -17.20 -9.66
CA ILE A 422 8.40 -18.64 -9.38
C ILE A 422 8.31 -18.89 -7.87
N GLN A 423 9.13 -18.20 -7.06
CA GLN A 423 9.07 -18.27 -5.59
C GLN A 423 7.69 -17.87 -5.04
N VAL A 424 7.14 -16.75 -5.53
CA VAL A 424 5.81 -16.31 -5.10
C VAL A 424 4.72 -17.25 -5.61
N SER A 425 4.83 -17.79 -6.83
CA SER A 425 3.89 -18.80 -7.35
C SER A 425 3.96 -20.10 -6.55
N TYR A 426 5.16 -20.49 -6.07
CA TYR A 426 5.32 -21.60 -5.14
C TYR A 426 4.55 -21.34 -3.82
N LEU A 427 4.70 -20.14 -3.23
CA LEU A 427 3.97 -19.78 -2.02
C LEU A 427 2.46 -19.76 -2.25
N ILE A 428 1.99 -19.22 -3.37
CA ILE A 428 0.56 -19.18 -3.71
C ILE A 428 0.01 -20.60 -3.89
N GLY A 429 0.74 -21.48 -4.58
CA GLY A 429 0.30 -22.84 -4.86
C GLY A 429 0.31 -23.75 -3.64
N ASN A 430 1.28 -23.57 -2.74
CA ASN A 430 1.52 -24.51 -1.65
C ASN A 430 1.26 -23.92 -0.25
N HIS A 431 1.38 -22.60 -0.08
CA HIS A 431 1.30 -21.92 1.22
C HIS A 431 0.43 -20.65 1.17
N ASN A 432 -0.64 -20.67 0.39
CA ASN A 432 -1.53 -19.53 0.12
C ASN A 432 -1.97 -18.76 1.37
N THR A 433 -2.29 -19.47 2.46
CA THR A 433 -2.77 -18.89 3.71
C THR A 433 -1.80 -17.89 4.32
N TYR A 434 -0.48 -18.10 4.15
CA TYR A 434 0.54 -17.19 4.69
C TYR A 434 0.53 -15.84 3.99
N ILE A 435 0.45 -15.82 2.65
CA ILE A 435 0.38 -14.57 1.89
C ILE A 435 -0.91 -13.82 2.22
N GLN A 436 -2.03 -14.55 2.36
CA GLN A 436 -3.31 -13.94 2.78
C GLN A 436 -3.20 -13.33 4.17
N ALA A 437 -2.58 -14.03 5.13
CA ALA A 437 -2.38 -13.55 6.50
C ALA A 437 -1.54 -12.26 6.52
N ILE A 438 -0.41 -12.24 5.81
CA ILE A 438 0.47 -11.08 5.69
C ILE A 438 -0.28 -9.90 5.04
N SER A 439 -0.98 -10.16 3.92
CA SER A 439 -1.68 -9.11 3.17
C SER A 439 -2.81 -8.45 3.96
N ILE A 440 -3.66 -9.26 4.60
CA ILE A 440 -4.75 -8.74 5.44
C ILE A 440 -4.20 -8.01 6.65
N ALA A 441 -3.22 -8.59 7.34
CA ALA A 441 -2.68 -8.00 8.55
C ALA A 441 -1.97 -6.67 8.27
N ALA A 442 -1.13 -6.60 7.24
CA ALA A 442 -0.43 -5.38 6.88
C ALA A 442 -1.40 -4.21 6.64
N VAL A 443 -2.48 -4.44 5.88
CA VAL A 443 -3.45 -3.38 5.55
C VAL A 443 -4.38 -3.07 6.73
N PHE A 444 -4.95 -4.10 7.36
CA PHE A 444 -5.97 -3.89 8.40
C PHE A 444 -5.40 -3.26 9.66
N PHE A 445 -4.25 -3.72 10.12
CA PHE A 445 -3.65 -3.19 11.35
C PHE A 445 -3.01 -1.81 11.15
N GLY A 446 -2.72 -1.40 9.91
CA GLY A 446 -2.37 -0.01 9.60
C GLY A 446 -3.41 0.99 10.10
N ALA A 447 -4.68 0.56 10.23
CA ALA A 447 -5.75 1.35 10.83
C ALA A 447 -5.64 1.51 12.36
N ALA A 448 -4.84 0.71 13.04
CA ALA A 448 -4.86 0.62 14.51
C ALA A 448 -4.30 1.85 15.23
N THR A 449 -3.49 2.67 14.55
CA THR A 449 -2.96 3.92 15.08
C THR A 449 -2.93 5.03 14.01
N TYR A 450 -2.65 6.25 14.43
CA TYR A 450 -2.45 7.36 13.47
C TYR A 450 -1.18 7.24 12.64
N ILE A 451 -0.21 6.45 13.07
CA ILE A 451 1.11 6.32 12.42
C ILE A 451 1.25 5.03 11.61
N GLY A 452 0.33 4.08 11.72
CA GLY A 452 0.40 2.80 11.03
C GLY A 452 0.23 2.91 9.49
N ASN A 453 -0.31 4.03 8.99
CA ASN A 453 -0.37 4.31 7.55
C ASN A 453 -0.41 5.82 7.30
N GLY A 454 0.27 6.29 6.26
CA GLY A 454 0.38 7.71 5.90
C GLY A 454 -0.95 8.48 5.84
N PRO A 455 -2.00 7.97 5.17
CA PRO A 455 -3.32 8.63 5.10
C PRO A 455 -3.97 8.90 6.46
N ASN A 456 -3.66 8.13 7.50
CA ASN A 456 -4.28 8.30 8.83
C ASN A 456 -3.96 9.67 9.43
N PHE A 457 -2.66 10.01 9.43
CA PHE A 457 -2.20 11.29 9.95
C PHE A 457 -2.70 12.46 9.11
N MET A 458 -2.74 12.29 7.78
CA MET A 458 -3.26 13.30 6.87
C MET A 458 -4.75 13.58 7.12
N VAL A 459 -5.58 12.56 7.26
CA VAL A 459 -7.01 12.69 7.56
C VAL A 459 -7.22 13.39 8.91
N LYS A 460 -6.45 12.99 9.94
CA LYS A 460 -6.46 13.67 11.25
C LYS A 460 -6.12 15.15 11.12
N SER A 461 -5.05 15.47 10.41
CA SER A 461 -4.61 16.86 10.22
C SER A 461 -5.66 17.71 9.51
N ILE A 462 -6.27 17.20 8.43
CA ILE A 462 -7.34 17.89 7.72
C ILE A 462 -8.56 18.10 8.63
N ALA A 463 -8.94 17.11 9.42
CA ALA A 463 -10.07 17.23 10.34
C ALA A 463 -9.81 18.29 11.42
N GLU A 464 -8.63 18.33 12.01
CA GLU A 464 -8.23 19.33 13.00
C GLU A 464 -8.18 20.75 12.43
N GLN A 465 -7.70 20.92 11.18
CA GLN A 465 -7.74 22.22 10.48
C GLN A 465 -9.16 22.72 10.23
N THR A 466 -10.14 21.83 10.11
CA THR A 466 -11.56 22.19 9.98
C THR A 466 -12.29 22.36 11.33
N GLY A 467 -11.55 22.30 12.44
CA GLY A 467 -12.08 22.50 13.79
C GLY A 467 -12.65 21.24 14.46
N VAL A 468 -12.47 20.06 13.85
CA VAL A 468 -12.90 18.78 14.46
C VAL A 468 -11.86 18.33 15.47
N GLN A 469 -12.26 18.14 16.73
CA GLN A 469 -11.39 17.61 17.76
C GLN A 469 -11.17 16.10 17.54
N CYS A 470 -9.97 15.71 17.17
CA CYS A 470 -9.59 14.30 17.06
C CYS A 470 -9.12 13.74 18.40
N PRO A 471 -9.27 12.42 18.65
CA PRO A 471 -8.72 11.79 19.85
C PRO A 471 -7.19 11.96 19.90
N SER A 472 -6.64 12.02 21.13
CA SER A 472 -5.19 11.88 21.30
C SER A 472 -4.73 10.49 20.81
N PHE A 473 -3.42 10.30 20.61
CA PHE A 473 -2.85 9.02 20.17
C PHE A 473 -3.31 7.84 21.05
N PHE A 474 -3.16 7.95 22.36
CA PHE A 474 -3.63 6.91 23.30
C PHE A 474 -5.16 6.82 23.36
N GLY A 475 -5.86 7.96 23.23
CA GLY A 475 -7.32 7.99 23.18
C GLY A 475 -7.89 7.29 21.94
N TYR A 476 -7.18 7.33 20.81
CA TYR A 476 -7.52 6.57 19.61
C TYR A 476 -7.42 5.05 19.87
N ILE A 477 -6.30 4.61 20.43
CA ILE A 477 -6.06 3.19 20.71
C ILE A 477 -7.06 2.65 21.74
N THR A 478 -7.19 3.31 22.89
CA THR A 478 -7.99 2.79 24.02
C THR A 478 -9.48 2.86 23.79
N ARG A 479 -9.98 3.89 23.08
CA ARG A 479 -11.42 4.10 22.88
C ARG A 479 -11.97 3.51 21.59
N PHE A 480 -11.11 3.23 20.60
CA PHE A 480 -11.53 2.78 19.28
C PHE A 480 -10.79 1.52 18.83
N THR A 481 -9.48 1.50 18.80
CA THR A 481 -8.72 0.35 18.30
C THR A 481 -8.99 -0.90 19.15
N LEU A 482 -8.79 -0.82 20.46
CA LEU A 482 -8.97 -1.96 21.34
C LEU A 482 -10.44 -2.46 21.40
N PRO A 483 -11.48 -1.61 21.55
CA PRO A 483 -12.83 -2.11 21.63
C PRO A 483 -13.50 -2.41 20.29
N VAL A 484 -13.00 -1.89 19.14
CA VAL A 484 -13.63 -2.06 17.82
C VAL A 484 -12.77 -2.91 16.90
N LEU A 485 -11.52 -2.49 16.62
CA LEU A 485 -10.68 -3.19 15.64
C LEU A 485 -10.15 -4.51 16.16
N LEU A 486 -9.68 -4.56 17.42
CA LEU A 486 -9.10 -5.78 17.97
C LEU A 486 -10.08 -6.96 17.97
N PRO A 487 -11.37 -6.82 18.34
CA PRO A 487 -12.35 -7.89 18.18
C PRO A 487 -12.52 -8.35 16.72
N ILE A 488 -12.53 -7.42 15.76
CA ILE A 488 -12.61 -7.76 14.33
C ILE A 488 -11.37 -8.54 13.89
N PHE A 489 -10.18 -8.12 14.31
CA PHE A 489 -8.93 -8.81 14.00
C PHE A 489 -8.88 -10.21 14.60
N LEU A 490 -9.39 -10.38 15.83
CA LEU A 490 -9.51 -11.69 16.48
C LEU A 490 -10.48 -12.61 15.73
N VAL A 491 -11.62 -12.09 15.25
CA VAL A 491 -12.57 -12.86 14.45
C VAL A 491 -11.92 -13.32 13.13
N ILE A 492 -11.25 -12.43 12.41
CA ILE A 492 -10.56 -12.78 11.16
C ILE A 492 -9.46 -13.81 11.42
N TRP A 493 -8.63 -13.62 12.45
CA TRP A 493 -7.61 -14.60 12.82
C TRP A 493 -8.22 -15.95 13.17
N TYR A 494 -9.24 -15.98 14.00
CA TYR A 494 -9.85 -17.22 14.49
C TYR A 494 -10.43 -18.08 13.37
N PHE A 495 -11.12 -17.47 12.41
CA PHE A 495 -11.78 -18.20 11.32
C PHE A 495 -10.85 -18.53 10.15
N PHE A 496 -9.78 -17.77 9.92
CA PHE A 496 -8.99 -17.91 8.71
C PHE A 496 -7.51 -18.23 8.92
N PHE A 497 -6.95 -17.96 10.10
CA PHE A 497 -5.50 -18.03 10.32
C PHE A 497 -5.09 -18.71 11.62
N ARG A 498 -6.01 -19.35 12.33
CA ARG A 498 -5.73 -19.99 13.61
C ARG A 498 -4.82 -21.22 13.49
N SER A 499 -4.83 -21.94 12.35
CA SER A 499 -4.05 -23.16 12.08
C SER A 499 -2.57 -22.87 11.90
#